data_38c7cbaf08a6c9fe8ed9b5a826780a87
#
_entry.id   38c7cbaf08a6c9fe8ed9b5a826780a87
#
_cell.length_a   1.000
_cell.length_b   1.000
_cell.length_c   1.000
_cell.angle_alpha   90.00
_cell.angle_beta   90.00
_cell.angle_gamma   90.00
#
_symmetry.space_group_name_H-M   'P 1'
#
loop_
_entity.id
_entity.type
_entity.pdbx_description
1 polymer ?
#
loop_
_entity_poly.entity_id
_entity_poly.type
_entity_poly.pdbx_seq_one_letter_code
_entity_poly.pdbx_strand_id
1 'polypeptide(L)'
;MNAIEVLKADHARVQALFRHYETAGNQAQRELAEQIFTELEVHASLEEELFYPAVRAPLDTVIVEEEPADETGEDEEVDLIAQAQEEHQQVKSLIAALRALEPGDAQFQATFAELREGVEEHVGMEEDELMPAVAAALGRELERLGQQLEERKQQLMAGTS
;
A
#
# COMPACT_ATOMS: atom_id res chain seq x y z
N MET A 1 1.73 10.96 14.82
CA MET A 1 2.13 9.60 14.40
C MET A 1 3.28 9.67 13.42
N ASN A 2 4.23 8.74 13.51
CA ASN A 2 5.29 8.65 12.51
C ASN A 2 4.74 8.03 11.20
N ALA A 3 5.55 8.05 10.14
CA ALA A 3 5.12 7.57 8.82
C ALA A 3 4.66 6.12 8.84
N ILE A 4 5.37 5.25 9.55
CA ILE A 4 5.02 3.82 9.64
C ILE A 4 3.67 3.64 10.33
N GLU A 5 3.43 4.37 11.41
CA GLU A 5 2.14 4.30 12.13
C GLU A 5 0.98 4.77 11.24
N VAL A 6 1.19 5.85 10.49
CA VAL A 6 0.17 6.38 9.55
C VAL A 6 -0.19 5.32 8.50
N LEU A 7 0.81 4.71 7.88
CA LEU A 7 0.59 3.72 6.83
C LEU A 7 -0.04 2.42 7.39
N LYS A 8 0.38 1.98 8.57
CA LYS A 8 -0.21 0.81 9.23
C LYS A 8 -1.68 1.06 9.60
N ALA A 9 -2.01 2.28 10.02
CA ALA A 9 -3.40 2.64 10.31
C ALA A 9 -4.27 2.54 9.05
N ASP A 10 -3.74 2.97 7.91
CA ASP A 10 -4.44 2.83 6.62
C ASP A 10 -4.63 1.36 6.26
N HIS A 11 -3.61 0.53 6.44
CA HIS A 11 -3.71 -0.91 6.21
C HIS A 11 -4.81 -1.55 7.05
N ALA A 12 -4.85 -1.22 8.35
CA ALA A 12 -5.85 -1.75 9.27
C ALA A 12 -7.27 -1.32 8.86
N ARG A 13 -7.42 -0.08 8.39
CA ARG A 13 -8.72 0.43 7.93
C ARG A 13 -9.22 -0.33 6.70
N VAL A 14 -8.35 -0.52 5.72
CA VAL A 14 -8.71 -1.25 4.49
C VAL A 14 -9.06 -2.70 4.82
N GLN A 15 -8.28 -3.34 5.69
CA GLN A 15 -8.56 -4.71 6.13
C GLN A 15 -9.93 -4.82 6.82
N ALA A 16 -10.27 -3.83 7.64
CA ALA A 16 -11.59 -3.78 8.29
C ALA A 16 -12.71 -3.61 7.26
N LEU A 17 -12.51 -2.79 6.23
CA LEU A 17 -13.49 -2.60 5.16
C LEU A 17 -13.70 -3.87 4.35
N PHE A 18 -12.64 -4.64 4.08
CA PHE A 18 -12.78 -5.94 3.41
C PHE A 18 -13.61 -6.91 4.25
N ARG A 19 -13.42 -6.93 5.57
CA ARG A 19 -14.21 -7.79 6.45
C ARG A 19 -15.69 -7.37 6.46
N HIS A 20 -15.96 -6.08 6.50
CA HIS A 20 -17.31 -5.53 6.41
C HIS A 20 -17.99 -5.94 5.10
N TYR A 21 -17.25 -5.89 4.01
CA TYR A 21 -17.74 -6.27 2.69
C TYR A 21 -18.28 -7.70 2.67
N GLU A 22 -17.60 -8.63 3.35
CA GLU A 22 -17.98 -10.05 3.38
C GLU A 22 -19.39 -10.28 3.92
N THR A 23 -19.83 -9.46 4.87
CA THR A 23 -21.10 -9.66 5.58
C THR A 23 -22.19 -8.71 5.12
N ALA A 24 -21.90 -7.80 4.18
CA ALA A 24 -22.83 -6.77 3.73
C ALA A 24 -23.75 -7.30 2.63
N GLY A 25 -24.95 -6.70 2.55
CA GLY A 25 -25.87 -6.95 1.45
C GLY A 25 -25.43 -6.23 0.16
N ASN A 26 -26.04 -6.56 -0.97
CA ASN A 26 -25.61 -6.11 -2.30
C ASN A 26 -25.39 -4.61 -2.43
N GLN A 27 -26.30 -3.78 -1.91
CA GLN A 27 -26.18 -2.33 -2.01
C GLN A 27 -25.05 -1.81 -1.14
N ALA A 28 -24.93 -2.31 0.07
CA ALA A 28 -23.86 -1.95 0.98
C ALA A 28 -22.50 -2.40 0.42
N GLN A 29 -22.44 -3.55 -0.26
CA GLN A 29 -21.21 -4.02 -0.92
C GLN A 29 -20.73 -3.05 -2.00
N ARG A 30 -21.66 -2.48 -2.78
CA ARG A 30 -21.29 -1.51 -3.80
C ARG A 30 -20.65 -0.26 -3.16
N GLU A 31 -21.24 0.25 -2.11
CA GLU A 31 -20.71 1.42 -1.40
C GLU A 31 -19.36 1.12 -0.73
N LEU A 32 -19.26 -0.05 -0.11
CA LEU A 32 -18.01 -0.47 0.53
C LEU A 32 -16.89 -0.69 -0.49
N ALA A 33 -17.20 -1.27 -1.65
CA ALA A 33 -16.21 -1.45 -2.70
C ALA A 33 -15.64 -0.10 -3.16
N GLU A 34 -16.48 0.89 -3.42
CA GLU A 34 -16.02 2.23 -3.80
C GLU A 34 -15.20 2.88 -2.69
N GLN A 35 -15.58 2.70 -1.44
CA GLN A 35 -14.82 3.21 -0.32
C GLN A 35 -13.44 2.55 -0.25
N ILE A 36 -13.38 1.23 -0.45
CA ILE A 36 -12.12 0.48 -0.50
C ILE A 36 -11.23 1.01 -1.62
N PHE A 37 -11.79 1.20 -2.83
CA PHE A 37 -11.02 1.71 -3.97
C PHE A 37 -10.44 3.08 -3.67
N THR A 38 -11.23 3.98 -3.12
CA THR A 38 -10.78 5.33 -2.76
C THR A 38 -9.66 5.28 -1.72
N GLU A 39 -9.83 4.48 -0.66
CA GLU A 39 -8.80 4.34 0.37
C GLU A 39 -7.50 3.78 -0.20
N LEU A 40 -7.58 2.79 -1.08
CA LEU A 40 -6.39 2.20 -1.72
C LEU A 40 -5.70 3.20 -2.64
N GLU A 41 -6.46 3.96 -3.41
CA GLU A 41 -5.91 4.96 -4.32
C GLU A 41 -5.21 6.10 -3.56
N VAL A 42 -5.83 6.60 -2.50
CA VAL A 42 -5.24 7.63 -1.65
C VAL A 42 -3.97 7.11 -0.98
N HIS A 43 -4.03 5.91 -0.41
CA HIS A 43 -2.87 5.28 0.23
C HIS A 43 -1.70 5.10 -0.74
N ALA A 44 -1.97 4.59 -1.96
CA ALA A 44 -0.94 4.44 -2.98
C ALA A 44 -0.32 5.79 -3.36
N SER A 45 -1.13 6.85 -3.46
CA SER A 45 -0.63 8.19 -3.75
C SER A 45 0.29 8.69 -2.64
N LEU A 46 -0.05 8.47 -1.39
CA LEU A 46 0.81 8.86 -0.26
C LEU A 46 2.17 8.17 -0.34
N GLU A 47 2.18 6.89 -0.66
CA GLU A 47 3.42 6.14 -0.76
C GLU A 47 4.24 6.57 -1.97
N GLU A 48 3.62 6.70 -3.14
CA GLU A 48 4.30 7.05 -4.37
C GLU A 48 4.82 8.49 -4.37
N GLU A 49 4.06 9.44 -3.81
CA GLU A 49 4.43 10.86 -3.81
C GLU A 49 5.42 11.21 -2.71
N LEU A 50 5.29 10.63 -1.52
CA LEU A 50 6.03 11.07 -0.34
C LEU A 50 6.88 10.00 0.31
N PHE A 51 6.32 8.80 0.53
CA PHE A 51 6.99 7.77 1.33
C PHE A 51 8.15 7.12 0.57
N TYR A 52 7.89 6.56 -0.60
CA TYR A 52 8.95 5.88 -1.36
C TYR A 52 10.09 6.83 -1.75
N PRO A 53 9.84 8.05 -2.23
CA PRO A 53 10.94 8.97 -2.50
C PRO A 53 11.76 9.31 -1.26
N ALA A 54 11.12 9.47 -0.11
CA ALA A 54 11.81 9.83 1.12
C ALA A 54 12.69 8.70 1.67
N VAL A 55 12.29 7.43 1.44
CA VAL A 55 13.01 6.29 2.01
C VAL A 55 14.01 5.65 1.05
N ARG A 56 13.94 5.97 -0.25
CA ARG A 56 14.79 5.32 -1.26
C ARG A 56 16.28 5.56 -0.98
N ALA A 57 16.69 6.81 -0.84
CA ALA A 57 18.12 7.12 -0.63
C ALA A 57 18.66 6.58 0.70
N PRO A 58 17.96 6.74 1.84
CA PRO A 58 18.41 6.11 3.08
C PRO A 58 18.51 4.59 3.01
N LEU A 59 17.58 3.91 2.34
CA LEU A 59 17.61 2.46 2.18
C LEU A 59 18.80 2.02 1.30
N ASP A 60 19.06 2.74 0.22
CA ASP A 60 20.19 2.45 -0.66
C ASP A 60 21.52 2.55 0.11
N THR A 61 21.63 3.51 1.01
CA THR A 61 22.80 3.69 1.85
C THR A 61 23.00 2.49 2.82
N VAL A 62 21.91 2.01 3.40
CA VAL A 62 21.93 0.84 4.30
C VAL A 62 22.32 -0.43 3.54
N ILE A 63 21.80 -0.60 2.33
CA ILE A 63 22.10 -1.76 1.49
C ILE A 63 23.59 -1.81 1.11
N VAL A 64 24.22 -0.65 0.91
CA VAL A 64 25.64 -0.56 0.57
C VAL A 64 26.54 -0.97 1.74
N GLU A 65 26.06 -0.83 2.96
CA GLU A 65 26.81 -1.22 4.17
C GLU A 65 26.69 -2.71 4.49
N GLU A 66 25.70 -3.40 3.94
CA GLU A 66 25.59 -4.84 4.07
C GLU A 66 26.55 -5.54 3.11
N GLU A 67 27.27 -6.52 3.62
CA GLU A 67 28.24 -7.31 2.88
C GLU A 67 27.70 -7.75 1.52
N PRO A 68 28.52 -7.69 0.47
CA PRO A 68 28.08 -8.14 -0.83
C PRO A 68 27.62 -9.59 -0.77
N ALA A 69 26.46 -9.83 -1.34
CA ALA A 69 25.87 -11.15 -1.44
C ALA A 69 26.84 -12.13 -2.10
N ASP A 70 26.59 -13.36 -1.81
CA ASP A 70 27.37 -14.54 -2.04
C ASP A 70 28.23 -14.59 -3.32
N GLU A 71 29.16 -15.53 -3.32
CA GLU A 71 30.16 -15.74 -4.37
C GLU A 71 29.58 -16.06 -5.76
N THR A 72 28.27 -16.16 -5.93
CA THR A 72 27.65 -16.50 -7.21
C THR A 72 27.37 -15.29 -8.09
N GLY A 73 27.52 -14.08 -7.56
CA GLY A 73 27.31 -12.86 -8.33
C GLY A 73 25.87 -12.62 -8.73
N GLU A 74 24.95 -13.42 -8.25
CA GLU A 74 23.53 -13.19 -8.40
C GLU A 74 23.08 -12.30 -7.24
N ASP A 75 23.31 -11.00 -7.40
CA ASP A 75 22.76 -9.99 -6.52
C ASP A 75 21.25 -9.93 -6.75
N GLU A 76 20.53 -10.80 -6.06
CA GLU A 76 19.13 -10.59 -5.87
C GLU A 76 18.93 -9.53 -4.80
N GLU A 77 19.37 -8.30 -5.10
CA GLU A 77 18.90 -7.16 -4.35
C GLU A 77 17.44 -7.01 -4.71
N VAL A 78 16.58 -7.53 -3.84
CA VAL A 78 15.15 -7.29 -3.98
C VAL A 78 14.96 -5.81 -3.68
N ASP A 79 14.73 -5.03 -4.73
CA ASP A 79 14.34 -3.64 -4.58
C ASP A 79 12.89 -3.64 -4.08
N LEU A 80 12.72 -3.58 -2.77
CA LEU A 80 11.39 -3.62 -2.13
C LEU A 80 10.51 -2.48 -2.59
N ILE A 81 11.11 -1.32 -2.89
CA ILE A 81 10.34 -0.17 -3.38
C ILE A 81 9.83 -0.44 -4.80
N ALA A 82 10.68 -0.97 -5.68
CA ALA A 82 10.26 -1.32 -7.04
C ALA A 82 9.17 -2.40 -7.01
N GLN A 83 9.30 -3.39 -6.12
CA GLN A 83 8.29 -4.41 -5.92
C GLN A 83 6.97 -3.79 -5.47
N ALA A 84 7.01 -2.88 -4.48
CA ALA A 84 5.84 -2.20 -3.99
C ALA A 84 5.15 -1.40 -5.08
N GLN A 85 5.91 -0.69 -5.92
CA GLN A 85 5.37 0.07 -7.03
C GLN A 85 4.69 -0.81 -8.07
N GLU A 86 5.28 -1.97 -8.36
CA GLU A 86 4.67 -2.94 -9.28
C GLU A 86 3.36 -3.49 -8.71
N GLU A 87 3.34 -3.81 -7.42
CA GLU A 87 2.12 -4.26 -6.73
C GLU A 87 1.02 -3.19 -6.77
N HIS A 88 1.39 -1.91 -6.65
CA HIS A 88 0.44 -0.80 -6.81
C HIS A 88 -0.18 -0.77 -8.19
N GLN A 89 0.62 -1.01 -9.24
CA GLN A 89 0.09 -1.04 -10.61
C GLN A 89 -0.91 -2.17 -10.81
N GLN A 90 -0.65 -3.34 -10.22
CA GLN A 90 -1.58 -4.46 -10.26
C GLN A 90 -2.90 -4.11 -9.54
N VAL A 91 -2.82 -3.48 -8.37
CA VAL A 91 -3.99 -3.04 -7.62
C VAL A 91 -4.80 -2.03 -8.44
N LYS A 92 -4.15 -1.05 -9.04
CA LYS A 92 -4.81 -0.04 -9.88
C LYS A 92 -5.53 -0.67 -11.07
N SER A 93 -4.91 -1.66 -11.72
CA SER A 93 -5.52 -2.39 -12.83
C SER A 93 -6.75 -3.17 -12.40
N LEU A 94 -6.68 -3.82 -11.24
CA LEU A 94 -7.82 -4.57 -10.70
C LEU A 94 -8.98 -3.63 -10.33
N ILE A 95 -8.68 -2.48 -9.74
CA ILE A 95 -9.71 -1.46 -9.42
C ILE A 95 -10.39 -0.97 -10.70
N ALA A 96 -9.63 -0.68 -11.75
CA ALA A 96 -10.19 -0.24 -13.02
C ALA A 96 -11.11 -1.29 -13.62
N ALA A 97 -10.70 -2.56 -13.58
CA ALA A 97 -11.53 -3.68 -14.05
C ALA A 97 -12.81 -3.80 -13.24
N LEU A 98 -12.71 -3.68 -11.91
CA LEU A 98 -13.86 -3.78 -11.02
C LEU A 98 -14.86 -2.65 -11.22
N ARG A 99 -14.39 -1.44 -11.49
CA ARG A 99 -15.28 -0.30 -11.75
C ARG A 99 -16.08 -0.46 -13.05
N ALA A 100 -15.61 -1.30 -13.95
CA ALA A 100 -16.32 -1.62 -15.18
C ALA A 100 -17.34 -2.75 -15.02
N LEU A 101 -17.36 -3.42 -13.86
CA LEU A 101 -18.25 -4.56 -13.58
C LEU A 101 -19.29 -4.18 -12.53
N GLU A 102 -20.38 -4.97 -12.47
CA GLU A 102 -21.40 -4.82 -11.43
C GLU A 102 -21.13 -5.80 -10.27
N PRO A 103 -21.31 -5.36 -9.00
CA PRO A 103 -21.04 -6.22 -7.83
C PRO A 103 -21.79 -7.55 -7.82
N GLY A 104 -22.93 -7.65 -8.52
CA GLY A 104 -23.68 -8.91 -8.63
C GLY A 104 -23.10 -9.93 -9.58
N ASP A 105 -22.13 -9.52 -10.43
CA ASP A 105 -21.52 -10.43 -11.40
C ASP A 105 -20.51 -11.37 -10.74
N ALA A 106 -20.51 -12.63 -11.18
CA ALA A 106 -19.54 -13.61 -10.71
C ALA A 106 -18.11 -13.15 -10.99
N GLN A 107 -17.87 -12.48 -12.12
CA GLN A 107 -16.55 -11.96 -12.46
C GLN A 107 -16.11 -10.86 -11.50
N PHE A 108 -17.05 -10.01 -11.04
CA PHE A 108 -16.74 -9.00 -10.02
C PHE A 108 -16.23 -9.66 -8.74
N GLN A 109 -16.94 -10.69 -8.26
CA GLN A 109 -16.55 -11.35 -7.03
C GLN A 109 -15.19 -12.02 -7.15
N ALA A 110 -14.89 -12.66 -8.27
CA ALA A 110 -13.59 -13.29 -8.50
C ALA A 110 -12.47 -12.25 -8.56
N THR A 111 -12.68 -11.15 -9.27
CA THR A 111 -11.69 -10.08 -9.41
C THR A 111 -11.48 -9.35 -8.08
N PHE A 112 -12.56 -9.15 -7.31
CA PHE A 112 -12.48 -8.53 -5.99
C PHE A 112 -11.67 -9.39 -5.02
N ALA A 113 -11.82 -10.73 -5.09
CA ALA A 113 -11.00 -11.64 -4.30
C ALA A 113 -9.52 -11.54 -4.66
N GLU A 114 -9.20 -11.38 -5.96
CA GLU A 114 -7.82 -11.13 -6.40
C GLU A 114 -7.27 -9.82 -5.85
N LEU A 115 -8.10 -8.76 -5.85
CA LEU A 115 -7.70 -7.47 -5.27
C LEU A 115 -7.36 -7.63 -3.79
N ARG A 116 -8.23 -8.29 -3.04
CA ARG A 116 -8.01 -8.49 -1.60
C ARG A 116 -6.72 -9.27 -1.35
N GLU A 117 -6.51 -10.36 -2.08
CA GLU A 117 -5.30 -11.16 -1.96
C GLU A 117 -4.05 -10.35 -2.26
N GLY A 118 -4.07 -9.57 -3.35
CA GLY A 118 -2.95 -8.70 -3.72
C GLY A 118 -2.66 -7.64 -2.67
N VAL A 119 -3.70 -7.03 -2.11
CA VAL A 119 -3.55 -6.05 -1.03
C VAL A 119 -2.93 -6.69 0.21
N GLU A 120 -3.40 -7.88 0.61
CA GLU A 120 -2.88 -8.59 1.77
C GLU A 120 -1.40 -8.94 1.62
N GLU A 121 -1.00 -9.40 0.43
CA GLU A 121 0.41 -9.70 0.13
C GLU A 121 1.26 -8.44 0.18
N HIS A 122 0.77 -7.34 -0.39
CA HIS A 122 1.48 -6.06 -0.38
C HIS A 122 1.65 -5.52 1.05
N VAL A 123 0.59 -5.55 1.84
CA VAL A 123 0.64 -5.13 3.25
C VAL A 123 1.65 -5.97 4.03
N GLY A 124 1.63 -7.29 3.83
CA GLY A 124 2.56 -8.20 4.49
C GLY A 124 4.01 -7.87 4.15
N MET A 125 4.31 -7.64 2.88
CA MET A 125 5.66 -7.28 2.45
C MET A 125 6.09 -5.96 3.07
N GLU A 126 5.23 -4.94 3.04
CA GLU A 126 5.57 -3.65 3.61
C GLU A 126 5.80 -3.71 5.12
N GLU A 127 4.91 -4.36 5.86
CA GLU A 127 5.00 -4.39 7.32
C GLU A 127 6.10 -5.32 7.82
N ASP A 128 6.35 -6.43 7.12
CA ASP A 128 7.32 -7.43 7.56
C ASP A 128 8.75 -7.16 7.07
N GLU A 129 8.89 -6.54 5.90
CA GLU A 129 10.19 -6.36 5.26
C GLU A 129 10.59 -4.89 5.08
N LEU A 130 9.73 -4.07 4.46
CA LEU A 130 10.08 -2.68 4.13
C LEU A 130 10.10 -1.78 5.36
N MET A 131 9.06 -1.80 6.16
CA MET A 131 8.94 -0.91 7.32
C MET A 131 10.02 -1.11 8.38
N PRO A 132 10.43 -2.35 8.71
CA PRO A 132 11.57 -2.52 9.61
C PRO A 132 12.86 -1.91 9.08
N ALA A 133 13.13 -2.04 7.77
CA ALA A 133 14.29 -1.44 7.14
C ALA A 133 14.22 0.09 7.18
N VAL A 134 13.04 0.65 6.92
CA VAL A 134 12.79 2.09 6.98
C VAL A 134 12.98 2.62 8.40
N ALA A 135 12.48 1.92 9.40
CA ALA A 135 12.63 2.32 10.80
C ALA A 135 14.10 2.41 11.19
N ALA A 136 14.91 1.44 10.73
CA ALA A 136 16.35 1.43 11.00
C ALA A 136 17.08 2.57 10.28
N ALA A 137 16.63 2.94 9.08
CA ALA A 137 17.31 3.92 8.24
C ALA A 137 16.97 5.37 8.57
N LEU A 138 15.71 5.69 8.89
CA LEU A 138 15.24 7.07 9.02
C LEU A 138 15.20 7.62 10.46
N GLY A 139 14.97 6.78 11.45
CA GLY A 139 14.92 7.23 12.84
C GLY A 139 13.93 8.38 13.06
N ARG A 140 14.45 9.53 13.49
CA ARG A 140 13.61 10.69 13.84
C ARG A 140 12.90 11.34 12.66
N GLU A 141 13.39 11.15 11.45
CA GLU A 141 12.75 11.71 10.26
C GLU A 141 11.38 11.11 9.98
N LEU A 142 11.09 9.95 10.56
CA LEU A 142 9.79 9.30 10.42
C LEU A 142 8.64 10.13 10.97
N GLU A 143 8.85 10.90 12.03
CA GLU A 143 7.78 11.76 12.57
C GLU A 143 7.44 12.91 11.63
N ARG A 144 8.45 13.54 11.05
CA ARG A 144 8.24 14.60 10.08
C ARG A 144 7.53 14.08 8.84
N LEU A 145 7.98 12.94 8.34
CA LEU A 145 7.36 12.30 7.19
C LEU A 145 5.90 11.92 7.51
N GLY A 146 5.64 11.43 8.71
CA GLY A 146 4.28 11.12 9.16
C GLY A 146 3.35 12.33 9.11
N GLN A 147 3.82 13.49 9.54
CA GLN A 147 3.04 14.72 9.46
C GLN A 147 2.74 15.09 8.01
N GLN A 148 3.71 14.96 7.13
CA GLN A 148 3.53 15.23 5.70
C GLN A 148 2.48 14.28 5.09
N LEU A 149 2.52 13.01 5.47
CA LEU A 149 1.55 12.02 5.01
C LEU A 149 0.14 12.36 5.48
N GLU A 150 -0.02 12.73 6.75
CA GLU A 150 -1.32 13.11 7.31
C GLU A 150 -1.91 14.33 6.60
N GLU A 151 -1.10 15.37 6.37
CA GLU A 151 -1.53 16.57 5.66
C GLU A 151 -1.96 16.25 4.23
N ARG A 152 -1.14 15.48 3.51
CA ARG A 152 -1.44 15.13 2.13
C ARG A 152 -2.69 14.25 2.05
N LYS A 153 -2.86 13.33 3.00
CA LYS A 153 -4.05 12.49 3.07
C LYS A 153 -5.32 13.33 3.20
N GLN A 154 -5.31 14.33 4.09
CA GLN A 154 -6.45 15.23 4.24
C GLN A 154 -6.78 15.96 2.94
N GLN A 155 -5.77 16.41 2.21
CA GLN A 155 -5.95 17.06 0.91
C GLN A 155 -6.56 16.12 -0.11
N LEU A 156 -6.05 14.89 -0.20
CA LEU A 156 -6.53 13.90 -1.16
C LEU A 156 -7.96 13.46 -0.84
N MET A 157 -8.27 13.22 0.42
CA MET A 157 -9.61 12.83 0.83
C MET A 157 -10.63 13.94 0.60
N ALA A 158 -10.25 15.20 0.81
CA ALA A 158 -11.12 16.34 0.54
C ALA A 158 -11.43 16.46 -0.95
N GLY A 159 -10.49 16.10 -1.82
CA GLY A 159 -10.67 16.13 -3.28
C GLY A 159 -11.55 15.02 -3.83
N THR A 160 -11.87 14.00 -3.05
CA THR A 160 -12.67 12.85 -3.50
C THR A 160 -14.16 12.98 -3.18
N SER A 161 -14.56 14.02 -2.48
CA SER A 161 -15.97 14.24 -2.11
C SER A 161 -16.80 14.78 -3.25
#